data_e341e004850451cfe5a404817c0215b4
#
_entry.id   e341e004850451cfe5a404817c0215b4
#
_cell.length_a   1.000
_cell.length_b   1.000
_cell.length_c   1.000
_cell.angle_alpha   90.00
_cell.angle_beta   90.00
_cell.angle_gamma   90.00
#
_symmetry.space_group_name_H-M   'P 1'
#
loop_
_entity.id
_entity.type
_entity.pdbx_description
1 polymer ?
#
loop_
_entity_poly.entity_id
_entity_poly.type
_entity_poly.pdbx_seq_one_letter_code
_entity_poly.pdbx_strand_id
1 'polypeptide(L)'
;GSSGKGTVGTYLKADALFSEKKGTKLDFGSGRGEGAKLIKADTYEPYVKSKPKFNNVNDIKSNSYNKITSLNVLNVLPPEARNEAVKNIGRILKPNGEAIVSTRGVKDVESAKNKVQIKDGYIIGKGDDARFQKGFTATELKNYVQKTLGKNFTVENVKGIGKAAVKIKKLNIPKGFGGVTR
;
A
#
# COMPACT_ATOMS: atom_id res chain seq x y z
N GLY A 1 0.28 -2.50 -6.97
CA GLY A 1 0.98 -2.87 -8.17
C GLY A 1 0.24 -3.91 -8.97
N SER A 2 0.41 -3.94 -10.22
CA SER A 2 -0.26 -4.94 -11.02
C SER A 2 0.56 -5.42 -12.18
N SER A 3 0.59 -6.70 -12.33
CA SER A 3 0.98 -7.35 -13.56
C SER A 3 0.31 -8.72 -13.56
N GLY A 4 -0.64 -8.95 -14.46
CA GLY A 4 -1.28 -10.24 -14.64
C GLY A 4 -2.75 -10.29 -14.24
N LYS A 5 -3.41 -11.32 -14.73
CA LYS A 5 -4.88 -11.47 -14.68
C LYS A 5 -5.46 -11.55 -13.26
N GLY A 6 -4.76 -12.20 -12.33
CA GLY A 6 -5.25 -12.35 -10.96
C GLY A 6 -5.28 -11.07 -10.16
N THR A 7 -4.41 -10.13 -10.52
CA THR A 7 -4.25 -8.86 -9.82
C THR A 7 -5.43 -7.92 -10.07
N VAL A 8 -5.98 -7.95 -11.27
CA VAL A 8 -7.11 -7.09 -11.65
C VAL A 8 -8.35 -7.39 -10.80
N GLY A 9 -8.64 -8.67 -10.58
CA GLY A 9 -9.77 -9.07 -9.71
C GLY A 9 -9.58 -8.60 -8.27
N THR A 10 -8.35 -8.58 -7.79
CA THR A 10 -8.03 -8.09 -6.44
C THR A 10 -8.35 -6.61 -6.30
N TYR A 11 -8.13 -5.81 -7.35
CA TYR A 11 -8.48 -4.38 -7.32
C TYR A 11 -9.98 -4.14 -7.13
N LEU A 12 -10.83 -4.91 -7.79
CA LEU A 12 -12.28 -4.80 -7.58
C LEU A 12 -12.68 -5.15 -6.15
N LYS A 13 -12.10 -6.21 -5.61
CA LYS A 13 -12.37 -6.63 -4.24
C LYS A 13 -11.88 -5.59 -3.22
N ALA A 14 -10.71 -5.01 -3.44
CA ALA A 14 -10.17 -3.96 -2.58
C ALA A 14 -11.06 -2.72 -2.62
N ASP A 15 -11.48 -2.30 -3.81
CA ASP A 15 -12.35 -1.13 -3.96
C ASP A 15 -13.68 -1.31 -3.23
N ALA A 16 -14.21 -2.54 -3.22
CA ALA A 16 -15.45 -2.85 -2.51
C ALA A 16 -15.34 -2.75 -0.98
N LEU A 17 -14.12 -2.76 -0.43
CA LEU A 17 -13.88 -2.68 1.01
C LEU A 17 -13.93 -1.25 1.56
N PHE A 18 -13.88 -0.24 0.72
CA PHE A 18 -14.01 1.14 1.17
C PHE A 18 -15.41 1.39 1.72
N SER A 19 -15.47 2.08 2.87
CA SER A 19 -16.76 2.44 3.51
C SER A 19 -17.53 3.44 2.67
N GLU A 20 -16.83 4.45 2.12
CA GLU A 20 -17.42 5.46 1.25
C GLU A 20 -17.22 5.07 -0.20
N LYS A 21 -18.28 5.19 -1.01
CA LYS A 21 -18.20 4.89 -2.44
C LYS A 21 -17.81 6.10 -3.28
N LYS A 22 -17.99 7.30 -2.75
CA LYS A 22 -17.64 8.56 -3.41
C LYS A 22 -16.25 9.02 -3.01
N GLY A 23 -15.72 9.97 -3.77
CA GLY A 23 -14.45 10.61 -3.45
C GLY A 23 -13.32 10.18 -4.36
N THR A 24 -12.21 10.89 -4.23
CA THR A 24 -11.02 10.68 -5.05
C THR A 24 -10.26 9.43 -4.62
N LYS A 25 -9.69 8.73 -5.59
CA LYS A 25 -8.88 7.52 -5.36
C LYS A 25 -7.50 7.67 -5.95
N LEU A 26 -6.51 7.13 -5.23
CA LEU A 26 -5.13 7.00 -5.69
C LEU A 26 -4.69 5.55 -5.55
N ASP A 27 -4.11 5.00 -6.60
CA ASP A 27 -3.42 3.71 -6.53
C ASP A 27 -1.93 3.97 -6.32
N PHE A 28 -1.47 3.65 -5.13
CA PHE A 28 -0.10 3.90 -4.69
C PHE A 28 0.76 2.68 -5.04
N GLY A 29 1.57 2.82 -6.07
CA GLY A 29 2.32 1.73 -6.67
C GLY A 29 1.52 1.06 -7.78
N SER A 30 1.10 1.82 -8.76
CA SER A 30 0.12 1.38 -9.76
C SER A 30 0.67 0.41 -10.83
N GLY A 31 1.98 0.25 -10.91
CA GLY A 31 2.58 -0.58 -11.94
C GLY A 31 2.21 -0.08 -13.33
N ARG A 32 1.67 -0.96 -14.15
CA ARG A 32 1.22 -0.60 -15.51
C ARG A 32 -0.09 0.19 -15.54
N GLY A 33 -0.79 0.28 -14.41
CA GLY A 33 -1.99 1.07 -14.29
C GLY A 33 -3.30 0.37 -14.64
N GLU A 34 -3.27 -0.91 -14.95
CA GLU A 34 -4.47 -1.68 -15.34
C GLU A 34 -5.50 -1.75 -14.21
N GLY A 35 -5.03 -2.06 -13.00
CA GLY A 35 -5.91 -2.12 -11.83
C GLY A 35 -6.48 -0.75 -11.47
N ALA A 36 -5.65 0.28 -11.50
CA ALA A 36 -6.08 1.65 -11.23
C ALA A 36 -7.16 2.11 -12.20
N LYS A 37 -6.98 1.80 -13.48
CA LYS A 37 -7.98 2.14 -14.50
C LYS A 37 -9.32 1.47 -14.21
N LEU A 38 -9.29 0.21 -13.80
CA LEU A 38 -10.49 -0.55 -13.50
C LEU A 38 -11.32 0.08 -12.37
N ILE A 39 -10.67 0.60 -11.34
CA ILE A 39 -11.33 1.24 -10.19
C ILE A 39 -11.41 2.76 -10.30
N LYS A 40 -11.02 3.31 -11.45
CA LYS A 40 -11.01 4.76 -11.72
C LYS A 40 -10.19 5.56 -10.71
N ALA A 41 -8.99 5.06 -10.41
CA ALA A 41 -8.05 5.72 -9.50
C ALA A 41 -6.98 6.49 -10.28
N ASP A 42 -6.53 7.59 -9.71
CA ASP A 42 -5.29 8.24 -10.14
C ASP A 42 -4.11 7.33 -9.81
N THR A 43 -2.97 7.55 -10.45
CA THR A 43 -1.83 6.64 -10.35
C THR A 43 -0.59 7.32 -9.82
N TYR A 44 0.12 6.61 -8.94
CA TYR A 44 1.47 6.93 -8.53
C TYR A 44 2.34 5.70 -8.78
N GLU A 45 3.39 5.85 -9.57
CA GLU A 45 4.33 4.78 -9.88
C GLU A 45 5.72 5.34 -10.17
N PRO A 46 6.71 5.11 -9.27
CA PRO A 46 8.06 5.66 -9.46
C PRO A 46 9.00 4.79 -10.28
N TYR A 47 8.74 3.49 -10.43
CA TYR A 47 9.73 2.55 -10.96
C TYR A 47 9.39 1.97 -12.33
N VAL A 48 8.14 1.79 -12.64
CA VAL A 48 7.72 1.16 -13.90
C VAL A 48 7.50 2.24 -14.96
N LYS A 49 8.02 1.99 -16.17
CA LYS A 49 7.75 2.88 -17.29
C LYS A 49 6.30 2.73 -17.73
N SER A 50 5.47 3.51 -17.15
CA SER A 50 4.09 3.73 -17.52
C SER A 50 3.89 5.24 -17.57
N LYS A 51 2.70 5.71 -17.87
CA LYS A 51 2.44 7.15 -17.82
C LYS A 51 1.53 7.44 -16.62
N PRO A 52 2.04 7.33 -15.38
CA PRO A 52 1.23 7.62 -14.21
C PRO A 52 0.94 9.11 -14.10
N LYS A 53 -0.11 9.44 -13.35
CA LYS A 53 -0.35 10.83 -13.00
C LYS A 53 0.81 11.41 -12.19
N PHE A 54 1.37 10.62 -11.27
CA PHE A 54 2.52 11.00 -10.46
C PHE A 54 3.61 9.94 -10.56
N ASN A 55 4.85 10.36 -10.81
CA ASN A 55 6.01 9.51 -10.69
C ASN A 55 6.92 9.91 -9.52
N ASN A 56 6.62 11.03 -8.87
CA ASN A 56 7.32 11.51 -7.69
C ASN A 56 6.30 11.74 -6.58
N VAL A 57 6.51 11.08 -5.44
CA VAL A 57 5.58 11.15 -4.32
C VAL A 57 5.46 12.57 -3.74
N ASN A 58 6.51 13.38 -3.89
CA ASN A 58 6.51 14.75 -3.41
C ASN A 58 5.56 15.68 -4.19
N ASP A 59 5.13 15.26 -5.38
CA ASP A 59 4.15 16.00 -6.16
C ASP A 59 2.72 15.75 -5.69
N ILE A 60 2.52 14.78 -4.81
CA ILE A 60 1.20 14.47 -4.26
C ILE A 60 1.01 15.25 -2.97
N LYS A 61 0.00 16.10 -2.94
CA LYS A 61 -0.27 16.96 -1.78
C LYS A 61 -0.77 16.14 -0.59
N SER A 62 -0.44 16.61 0.61
CA SER A 62 -1.00 16.07 1.84
C SER A 62 -2.52 16.27 1.86
N ASN A 63 -3.24 15.33 2.46
CA ASN A 63 -4.69 15.40 2.61
C ASN A 63 -5.43 15.64 1.28
N SER A 64 -5.04 14.91 0.23
CA SER A 64 -5.56 15.14 -1.13
C SER A 64 -6.43 14.00 -1.67
N TYR A 65 -6.44 12.83 -1.04
CA TYR A 65 -7.23 11.69 -1.52
C TYR A 65 -8.10 11.10 -0.42
N ASN A 66 -9.33 10.75 -0.78
CA ASN A 66 -10.27 10.08 0.12
C ASN A 66 -9.96 8.59 0.28
N LYS A 67 -9.42 7.97 -0.76
CA LYS A 67 -9.18 6.53 -0.81
C LYS A 67 -7.84 6.26 -1.46
N ILE A 68 -7.11 5.29 -0.90
CA ILE A 68 -5.82 4.84 -1.47
C ILE A 68 -5.84 3.32 -1.50
N THR A 69 -5.44 2.74 -2.63
CA THR A 69 -5.08 1.33 -2.72
C THR A 69 -3.57 1.20 -2.83
N SER A 70 -3.00 0.21 -2.19
CA SER A 70 -1.59 -0.15 -2.36
C SER A 70 -1.48 -1.67 -2.24
N LEU A 71 -1.57 -2.35 -3.36
CA LEU A 71 -1.71 -3.80 -3.41
C LEU A 71 -0.41 -4.46 -3.86
N ASN A 72 0.17 -5.27 -2.99
CA ASN A 72 1.44 -5.98 -3.22
C ASN A 72 2.61 -5.05 -3.55
N VAL A 73 2.68 -3.94 -2.85
CA VAL A 73 3.74 -2.93 -3.00
C VAL A 73 4.74 -3.01 -1.84
N LEU A 74 4.26 -3.02 -0.61
CA LEU A 74 5.15 -2.98 0.56
C LEU A 74 6.07 -4.19 0.65
N ASN A 75 5.64 -5.33 0.14
CA ASN A 75 6.44 -6.56 0.17
C ASN A 75 7.67 -6.51 -0.76
N VAL A 76 7.73 -5.60 -1.73
CA VAL A 76 8.88 -5.45 -2.61
C VAL A 76 9.80 -4.30 -2.21
N LEU A 77 9.47 -3.58 -1.14
CA LEU A 77 10.23 -2.44 -0.65
C LEU A 77 11.11 -2.83 0.55
N PRO A 78 12.42 -2.51 0.50
CA PRO A 78 13.28 -2.63 1.68
C PRO A 78 12.78 -1.73 2.83
N PRO A 79 13.26 -1.96 4.07
CA PRO A 79 12.69 -1.31 5.26
C PRO A 79 12.54 0.21 5.18
N GLU A 80 13.57 0.93 4.75
CA GLU A 80 13.49 2.41 4.68
C GLU A 80 12.44 2.86 3.67
N ALA A 81 12.46 2.30 2.46
CA ALA A 81 11.50 2.64 1.41
C ALA A 81 10.09 2.24 1.83
N ARG A 82 9.94 1.12 2.52
CA ARG A 82 8.66 0.65 3.06
C ARG A 82 8.10 1.64 4.08
N ASN A 83 8.93 2.08 5.03
CA ASN A 83 8.52 3.06 6.03
C ASN A 83 8.07 4.37 5.39
N GLU A 84 8.82 4.85 4.41
CA GLU A 84 8.47 6.07 3.68
C GLU A 84 7.15 5.91 2.92
N ALA A 85 6.91 4.75 2.29
CA ALA A 85 5.66 4.49 1.59
C ALA A 85 4.47 4.54 2.54
N VAL A 86 4.56 3.88 3.69
CA VAL A 86 3.47 3.89 4.69
C VAL A 86 3.21 5.30 5.20
N LYS A 87 4.25 6.04 5.53
CA LYS A 87 4.12 7.42 5.99
C LYS A 87 3.47 8.31 4.94
N ASN A 88 3.85 8.15 3.68
CA ASN A 88 3.26 8.93 2.58
C ASN A 88 1.79 8.58 2.36
N ILE A 89 1.41 7.32 2.46
CA ILE A 89 0.00 6.92 2.39
C ILE A 89 -0.80 7.66 3.47
N GLY A 90 -0.30 7.68 4.70
CA GLY A 90 -0.95 8.41 5.78
C GLY A 90 -1.02 9.91 5.54
N ARG A 91 0.06 10.50 5.03
CA ARG A 91 0.12 11.92 4.70
C ARG A 91 -0.91 12.32 3.63
N ILE A 92 -1.00 11.51 2.59
CA ILE A 92 -1.83 11.79 1.41
C ILE A 92 -3.33 11.65 1.71
N LEU A 93 -3.69 10.74 2.61
CA LEU A 93 -5.09 10.56 2.99
C LEU A 93 -5.69 11.84 3.58
N LYS A 94 -6.89 12.18 3.14
CA LYS A 94 -7.70 13.20 3.80
C LYS A 94 -8.17 12.69 5.16
N PRO A 95 -8.48 13.58 6.11
CA PRO A 95 -9.17 13.16 7.34
C PRO A 95 -10.43 12.36 7.00
N ASN A 96 -10.64 11.25 7.71
CA ASN A 96 -11.67 10.24 7.46
C ASN A 96 -11.44 9.39 6.21
N GLY A 97 -10.36 9.64 5.47
CA GLY A 97 -9.99 8.82 4.32
C GLY A 97 -9.52 7.43 4.73
N GLU A 98 -9.61 6.50 3.79
CA GLU A 98 -9.25 5.11 4.01
C GLU A 98 -8.25 4.62 2.98
N ALA A 99 -7.35 3.73 3.41
CA ALA A 99 -6.46 3.02 2.50
C ALA A 99 -6.61 1.52 2.69
N ILE A 100 -6.58 0.79 1.57
CA ILE A 100 -6.54 -0.67 1.55
C ILE A 100 -5.14 -1.06 1.09
N VAL A 101 -4.42 -1.79 1.94
CA VAL A 101 -3.03 -2.18 1.69
C VAL A 101 -2.91 -3.68 1.83
N SER A 102 -2.28 -4.32 0.84
CA SER A 102 -2.01 -5.75 0.90
C SER A 102 -0.56 -6.06 0.58
N THR A 103 -0.09 -7.21 1.06
CA THR A 103 1.24 -7.74 0.76
C THR A 103 1.15 -9.22 0.44
N ARG A 104 2.23 -9.78 -0.10
CA ARG A 104 2.38 -11.23 -0.19
C ARG A 104 2.51 -11.82 1.22
N GLY A 105 2.00 -13.04 1.38
CA GLY A 105 2.13 -13.79 2.62
C GLY A 105 3.54 -14.37 2.80
N VAL A 106 3.88 -14.71 4.04
CA VAL A 106 5.18 -15.29 4.39
C VAL A 106 5.46 -16.55 3.58
N LYS A 107 4.51 -17.47 3.53
CA LYS A 107 4.67 -18.74 2.80
C LYS A 107 4.84 -18.54 1.32
N ASP A 108 4.17 -17.56 0.74
CA ASP A 108 4.28 -17.24 -0.69
C ASP A 108 5.69 -16.77 -1.06
N VAL A 109 6.31 -15.98 -0.19
CA VAL A 109 7.69 -15.52 -0.39
C VAL A 109 8.68 -16.64 -0.11
N GLU A 110 8.50 -17.40 0.99
CA GLU A 110 9.41 -18.45 1.39
C GLU A 110 9.41 -19.65 0.42
N SER A 111 8.32 -19.89 -0.29
CA SER A 111 8.23 -20.95 -1.28
C SER A 111 8.92 -20.61 -2.61
N ALA A 112 9.36 -19.39 -2.80
CA ALA A 112 10.00 -18.98 -4.03
C ALA A 112 11.33 -19.72 -4.24
N LYS A 113 11.61 -20.05 -5.50
CA LYS A 113 12.90 -20.61 -5.90
C LYS A 113 13.88 -19.46 -6.19
N ASN A 114 15.18 -19.78 -6.21
CA ASN A 114 16.23 -18.79 -6.49
C ASN A 114 16.18 -17.59 -5.54
N LYS A 115 16.13 -17.88 -4.24
CA LYS A 115 16.13 -16.83 -3.22
C LYS A 115 17.40 -16.84 -2.41
N VAL A 116 17.85 -15.66 -2.04
CA VAL A 116 18.96 -15.45 -1.11
C VAL A 116 18.42 -14.66 0.07
N GLN A 117 18.55 -15.22 1.26
CA GLN A 117 18.13 -14.54 2.48
C GLN A 117 19.05 -13.37 2.78
N ILE A 118 18.46 -12.23 3.06
CA ILE A 118 19.17 -11.04 3.53
C ILE A 118 18.44 -10.51 4.75
N LYS A 119 18.97 -9.47 5.36
CA LYS A 119 18.30 -8.84 6.49
C LYS A 119 16.89 -8.40 6.08
N ASP A 120 15.90 -8.85 6.85
CA ASP A 120 14.49 -8.48 6.72
C ASP A 120 13.75 -9.09 5.52
N GLY A 121 14.39 -9.92 4.73
CA GLY A 121 13.69 -10.55 3.60
C GLY A 121 14.58 -11.38 2.71
N TYR A 122 14.25 -11.39 1.43
CA TYR A 122 14.96 -12.17 0.42
C TYR A 122 15.21 -11.36 -0.83
N ILE A 123 16.28 -11.67 -1.53
CA ILE A 123 16.42 -11.31 -2.93
C ILE A 123 15.97 -12.53 -3.73
N ILE A 124 14.96 -12.37 -4.57
CA ILE A 124 14.37 -13.45 -5.37
C ILE A 124 14.59 -13.16 -6.84
N GLY A 125 14.96 -14.20 -7.60
CA GLY A 125 15.25 -14.11 -9.02
C GLY A 125 16.72 -14.04 -9.30
N LYS A 126 17.07 -13.92 -10.60
CA LYS A 126 18.45 -13.93 -11.11
C LYS A 126 18.73 -12.69 -11.94
N GLY A 127 19.98 -12.19 -11.89
CA GLY A 127 20.43 -11.09 -12.71
C GLY A 127 19.59 -9.84 -12.55
N ASP A 128 19.22 -9.25 -13.67
CA ASP A 128 18.44 -8.00 -13.66
C ASP A 128 16.99 -8.19 -13.18
N ASP A 129 16.51 -9.43 -13.11
CA ASP A 129 15.17 -9.74 -12.61
C ASP A 129 15.12 -9.94 -11.09
N ALA A 130 16.27 -9.90 -10.42
CA ALA A 130 16.33 -10.04 -8.97
C ALA A 130 15.60 -8.89 -8.27
N ARG A 131 14.77 -9.24 -7.30
CA ARG A 131 13.95 -8.26 -6.56
C ARG A 131 13.94 -8.59 -5.08
N PHE A 132 13.90 -7.55 -4.26
CA PHE A 132 13.64 -7.69 -2.82
C PHE A 132 12.21 -8.17 -2.62
N GLN A 133 12.02 -9.10 -1.68
CA GLN A 133 10.70 -9.57 -1.25
C GLN A 133 10.71 -9.83 0.25
N LYS A 134 9.69 -9.35 0.92
CA LYS A 134 9.39 -9.72 2.30
C LYS A 134 7.93 -10.15 2.38
N GLY A 135 7.68 -11.35 2.91
CA GLY A 135 6.33 -11.81 3.20
C GLY A 135 5.87 -11.34 4.57
N PHE A 136 4.58 -11.11 4.72
CA PHE A 136 3.96 -10.69 5.98
C PHE A 136 2.86 -11.66 6.38
N THR A 137 2.72 -11.89 7.68
CA THR A 137 1.46 -12.41 8.21
C THR A 137 0.47 -11.26 8.35
N ALA A 138 -0.80 -11.58 8.46
CA ALA A 138 -1.84 -10.55 8.66
C ALA A 138 -1.57 -9.71 9.91
N THR A 139 -1.22 -10.36 11.02
CA THR A 139 -0.92 -9.70 12.29
C THR A 139 0.33 -8.82 12.18
N GLU A 140 1.37 -9.33 11.53
CA GLU A 140 2.60 -8.57 11.35
C GLU A 140 2.36 -7.30 10.54
N LEU A 141 1.61 -7.39 9.45
CA LEU A 141 1.30 -6.24 8.62
C LEU A 141 0.52 -5.19 9.41
N LYS A 142 -0.52 -5.62 10.12
CA LYS A 142 -1.33 -4.71 10.96
C LYS A 142 -0.46 -3.99 11.98
N ASN A 143 0.34 -4.73 12.73
CA ASN A 143 1.17 -4.13 13.79
C ASN A 143 2.22 -3.19 13.22
N TYR A 144 2.84 -3.56 12.11
CA TYR A 144 3.83 -2.73 11.44
C TYR A 144 3.22 -1.40 10.97
N VAL A 145 2.09 -1.46 10.28
CA VAL A 145 1.42 -0.26 9.75
C VAL A 145 0.94 0.64 10.89
N GLN A 146 0.31 0.05 11.92
CA GLN A 146 -0.17 0.82 13.07
C GLN A 146 0.98 1.53 13.79
N LYS A 147 2.08 0.84 14.02
CA LYS A 147 3.26 1.42 14.68
C LYS A 147 3.86 2.55 13.85
N THR A 148 3.95 2.35 12.54
CA THR A 148 4.55 3.35 11.65
C THR A 148 3.70 4.61 11.55
N LEU A 149 2.39 4.48 11.51
CA LEU A 149 1.46 5.61 11.37
C LEU A 149 1.13 6.30 12.70
N GLY A 150 1.08 5.54 13.79
CA GLY A 150 0.77 6.10 15.10
C GLY A 150 -0.73 6.21 15.39
N LYS A 151 -1.04 6.90 16.48
CA LYS A 151 -2.38 6.92 17.10
C LYS A 151 -3.44 7.70 16.32
N ASN A 152 -3.05 8.50 15.35
CA ASN A 152 -3.99 9.27 14.54
C ASN A 152 -4.63 8.44 13.42
N PHE A 153 -4.34 7.16 13.39
CA PHE A 153 -4.84 6.22 12.40
C PHE A 153 -5.35 4.97 13.11
N THR A 154 -6.41 4.38 12.57
CA THR A 154 -6.82 3.02 12.96
C THR A 154 -6.42 2.07 11.84
N VAL A 155 -5.98 0.88 12.23
CA VAL A 155 -5.54 -0.16 11.28
C VAL A 155 -6.19 -1.47 11.70
N GLU A 156 -6.90 -2.11 10.77
CA GLU A 156 -7.53 -3.40 11.02
C GLU A 156 -7.31 -4.34 9.84
N ASN A 157 -7.25 -5.64 10.11
CA ASN A 157 -7.14 -6.61 9.03
C ASN A 157 -8.43 -6.68 8.22
N VAL A 158 -8.30 -6.92 6.92
CA VAL A 158 -9.44 -7.19 6.03
C VAL A 158 -9.22 -8.53 5.33
N LYS A 159 -10.31 -9.16 4.89
CA LYS A 159 -10.29 -10.46 4.24
C LYS A 159 -10.69 -10.33 2.77
N GLY A 160 -10.33 -11.33 1.99
CA GLY A 160 -10.76 -11.45 0.59
C GLY A 160 -9.77 -10.94 -0.45
N ILE A 161 -8.67 -10.34 -0.04
CA ILE A 161 -7.66 -9.79 -0.95
C ILE A 161 -6.25 -10.31 -0.63
N GLY A 162 -6.15 -11.56 -0.28
CA GLY A 162 -4.89 -12.20 0.07
C GLY A 162 -4.77 -12.46 1.55
N LYS A 163 -3.63 -13.01 1.96
CA LYS A 163 -3.42 -13.47 3.34
C LYS A 163 -3.02 -12.36 4.30
N ALA A 164 -2.46 -11.27 3.79
CA ALA A 164 -2.03 -10.15 4.60
C ALA A 164 -2.56 -8.85 3.98
N ALA A 165 -3.58 -8.29 4.61
CA ALA A 165 -4.21 -7.06 4.13
C ALA A 165 -4.80 -6.27 5.30
N VAL A 166 -4.77 -4.95 5.19
CA VAL A 166 -5.29 -4.04 6.19
C VAL A 166 -6.09 -2.91 5.56
N LYS A 167 -7.03 -2.39 6.35
CA LYS A 167 -7.70 -1.12 6.09
C LYS A 167 -7.17 -0.11 7.09
N ILE A 168 -6.69 1.00 6.58
CA ILE A 168 -6.21 2.14 7.36
C ILE A 168 -7.27 3.23 7.28
N LYS A 169 -7.59 3.85 8.41
CA LYS A 169 -8.45 5.03 8.43
C LYS A 169 -7.72 6.17 9.13
N LYS A 170 -7.69 7.32 8.50
CA LYS A 170 -7.12 8.53 9.08
C LYS A 170 -8.18 9.20 9.94
N LEU A 171 -7.91 9.33 11.22
CA LEU A 171 -8.85 9.96 12.15
C LEU A 171 -8.94 11.46 11.89
N ASN A 172 -10.14 12.01 12.03
CA ASN A 172 -10.34 13.45 11.93
C ASN A 172 -10.20 14.05 13.32
N ILE A 173 -9.01 14.55 13.61
CA ILE A 173 -8.72 15.15 14.92
C ILE A 173 -9.00 16.66 14.83
N PRO A 174 -9.88 17.20 15.70
CA PRO A 174 -10.15 18.63 15.71
C PRO A 174 -8.87 19.45 15.90
N LYS A 175 -8.76 20.59 15.22
CA LYS A 175 -7.58 21.46 15.23
C LYS A 175 -7.14 21.87 16.63
N GLY A 176 -8.08 22.09 17.55
CA GLY A 176 -7.77 22.45 18.93
C GLY A 176 -6.96 21.38 19.65
N PHE A 177 -7.27 20.09 19.43
CA PHE A 177 -6.51 18.98 19.99
C PHE A 177 -5.17 18.80 19.29
N GLY A 178 -5.13 18.97 17.97
CA GLY A 178 -3.90 18.87 17.21
C GLY A 178 -2.85 19.87 17.66
N GLY A 179 -3.26 21.07 18.06
CA GLY A 179 -2.37 22.09 18.58
C GLY A 179 -1.79 21.74 19.95
N VAL A 180 -2.48 20.95 20.75
CA VAL A 180 -2.09 20.59 22.11
C VAL A 180 -1.22 19.33 22.15
N THR A 181 -1.40 18.43 21.21
CA THR A 181 -0.79 17.11 21.26
C THR A 181 0.61 17.02 20.62
N ARG A 182 1.13 18.09 20.22
CA ARG A 182 2.49 18.14 19.62
C ARG A 182 3.58 17.83 20.61
#